data_4bce07bb1869f1a7f457f2cc498e601a
#
_entry.id   4bce07bb1869f1a7f457f2cc498e601a
#
_cell.length_a   1.000
_cell.length_b   1.000
_cell.length_c   1.000
_cell.angle_alpha   90.00
_cell.angle_beta   90.00
_cell.angle_gamma   90.00
#
_symmetry.space_group_name_H-M   'P 1'
#
loop_
_entity.id
_entity.type
_entity.pdbx_description
1 polymer ?
#
loop_
_entity_poly.entity_id
_entity_poly.type
_entity_poly.pdbx_seq_one_letter_code
_entity_poly.pdbx_strand_id
1 'polypeptide(L)'
;MEMSEKIIVIDDNPEIREVVNVLLSSEGYTILEAKNAEEALEQIDASIDLIILDIMMPGMDGYQLCTKLREVTNAPILFLSAKGQDADKTLAFSSGGDDYLTKPFSYNELNSRVKALLRRYHIYQGKDHSKKQESVLSIGKLKLDTNLKTAFKDGKEILLTDIEYQILLFFD
;
A
#
# COMPACT_ATOMS: atom_id res chain seq x y z
N MET A 1 14.27 -20.62 4.77
CA MET A 1 14.48 -19.70 3.63
C MET A 1 13.33 -18.74 3.55
N GLU A 2 13.56 -17.50 3.91
CA GLU A 2 12.53 -16.48 3.80
C GLU A 2 12.40 -16.07 2.34
N MET A 3 11.17 -16.17 1.81
CA MET A 3 10.88 -15.68 0.47
C MET A 3 10.81 -14.17 0.53
N SER A 4 11.57 -13.50 -0.33
CA SER A 4 11.51 -12.04 -0.38
C SER A 4 10.17 -11.60 -0.95
N GLU A 5 9.65 -10.50 -0.41
CA GLU A 5 8.42 -9.90 -0.89
C GLU A 5 8.64 -9.27 -2.25
N LYS A 6 7.64 -9.41 -3.13
CA LYS A 6 7.71 -8.89 -4.49
C LYS A 6 6.97 -7.57 -4.62
N ILE A 7 7.66 -6.58 -5.14
CA ILE A 7 7.12 -5.25 -5.37
C ILE A 7 7.27 -4.92 -6.86
N ILE A 8 6.19 -4.48 -7.49
CA ILE A 8 6.27 -3.97 -8.85
C ILE A 8 6.20 -2.45 -8.83
N VAL A 9 7.12 -1.79 -9.53
CA VAL A 9 7.11 -0.34 -9.70
C VAL A 9 6.70 -0.03 -11.14
N ILE A 10 5.66 0.78 -11.27
CA ILE A 10 5.05 1.13 -12.54
C ILE A 10 5.18 2.63 -12.74
N ASP A 11 6.08 3.04 -13.62
CA ASP A 11 6.37 4.45 -13.89
C ASP A 11 6.98 4.53 -15.29
N ASP A 12 6.55 5.49 -16.09
CA ASP A 12 7.10 5.67 -17.44
C ASP A 12 8.51 6.26 -17.42
N ASN A 13 8.93 6.87 -16.31
CA ASN A 13 10.26 7.43 -16.15
C ASN A 13 11.25 6.37 -15.68
N PRO A 14 12.24 5.99 -16.53
CA PRO A 14 13.21 4.95 -16.15
C PRO A 14 14.07 5.32 -14.97
N GLU A 15 14.33 6.62 -14.75
CA GLU A 15 15.14 7.07 -13.61
C GLU A 15 14.43 6.81 -12.30
N ILE A 16 13.12 7.06 -12.24
CA ILE A 16 12.32 6.78 -11.05
C ILE A 16 12.29 5.28 -10.77
N ARG A 17 12.07 4.46 -11.81
CA ARG A 17 12.07 3.00 -11.63
C ARG A 17 13.42 2.52 -11.10
N GLU A 18 14.52 3.05 -11.63
CA GLU A 18 15.85 2.67 -11.18
C GLU A 18 16.09 3.05 -9.72
N VAL A 19 15.74 4.27 -9.34
CA VAL A 19 15.89 4.75 -7.96
C VAL A 19 15.09 3.88 -7.00
N VAL A 20 13.83 3.64 -7.29
CA VAL A 20 12.96 2.81 -6.45
C VAL A 20 13.51 1.39 -6.36
N ASN A 21 13.96 0.84 -7.50
CA ASN A 21 14.53 -0.51 -7.52
C ASN A 21 15.77 -0.60 -6.61
N VAL A 22 16.71 0.32 -6.77
CA VAL A 22 17.94 0.32 -5.96
C VAL A 22 17.63 0.44 -4.48
N LEU A 23 16.76 1.38 -4.10
CA LEU A 23 16.43 1.64 -2.71
C LEU A 23 15.72 0.44 -2.06
N LEU A 24 14.75 -0.13 -2.74
CA LEU A 24 13.97 -1.23 -2.16
C LEU A 24 14.68 -2.57 -2.27
N SER A 25 15.48 -2.78 -3.31
CA SER A 25 16.32 -3.99 -3.40
C SER A 25 17.31 -4.04 -2.24
N SER A 26 17.83 -2.90 -1.81
CA SER A 26 18.76 -2.84 -0.68
C SER A 26 18.09 -3.27 0.63
N GLU A 27 16.76 -3.22 0.70
CA GLU A 27 16.00 -3.67 1.86
C GLU A 27 15.62 -5.16 1.78
N GLY A 28 16.02 -5.84 0.73
CA GLY A 28 15.77 -7.27 0.56
C GLY A 28 14.54 -7.62 -0.27
N TYR A 29 13.85 -6.64 -0.83
CA TYR A 29 12.69 -6.90 -1.67
C TYR A 29 13.10 -7.31 -3.09
N THR A 30 12.27 -8.12 -3.73
CA THR A 30 12.41 -8.44 -5.16
C THR A 30 11.59 -7.42 -5.94
N ILE A 31 12.25 -6.67 -6.83
CA ILE A 31 11.62 -5.57 -7.55
C ILE A 31 11.40 -5.93 -9.01
N LEU A 32 10.16 -5.76 -9.46
CA LEU A 32 9.79 -5.83 -10.86
C LEU A 32 9.52 -4.42 -11.37
N GLU A 33 9.75 -4.17 -12.64
CA GLU A 33 9.52 -2.86 -13.25
C GLU A 33 8.59 -2.98 -14.44
N ALA A 34 7.71 -1.98 -14.59
CA ALA A 34 6.86 -1.83 -15.75
C ALA A 34 6.85 -0.35 -16.17
N LYS A 35 6.95 -0.09 -17.45
CA LYS A 35 7.01 1.27 -17.97
C LYS A 35 5.63 1.82 -18.36
N ASN A 36 4.63 0.97 -18.43
CA ASN A 36 3.27 1.35 -18.80
C ASN A 36 2.26 0.34 -18.24
N ALA A 37 0.98 0.64 -18.42
CA ALA A 37 -0.10 -0.22 -17.93
C ALA A 37 -0.08 -1.61 -18.55
N GLU A 38 0.23 -1.70 -19.84
CA GLU A 38 0.26 -2.96 -20.57
C GLU A 38 1.30 -3.92 -20.00
N GLU A 39 2.52 -3.44 -19.79
CA GLU A 39 3.58 -4.24 -19.16
C GLU A 39 3.21 -4.64 -17.73
N ALA A 40 2.58 -3.72 -16.99
CA ALA A 40 2.16 -4.00 -15.63
C ALA A 40 1.14 -5.14 -15.58
N LEU A 41 0.12 -5.06 -16.41
CA LEU A 41 -0.95 -6.08 -16.43
C LEU A 41 -0.42 -7.46 -16.84
N GLU A 42 0.62 -7.52 -17.65
CA GLU A 42 1.26 -8.78 -18.03
C GLU A 42 2.01 -9.42 -16.86
N GLN A 43 2.50 -8.63 -15.92
CA GLN A 43 3.33 -9.10 -14.81
C GLN A 43 2.56 -9.31 -13.51
N ILE A 44 1.37 -8.75 -13.39
CA ILE A 44 0.58 -8.86 -12.15
C ILE A 44 0.03 -10.27 -11.99
N ASP A 45 0.32 -10.87 -10.85
CA ASP A 45 -0.23 -12.16 -10.45
C ASP A 45 -0.35 -12.20 -8.92
N ALA A 46 -0.73 -13.36 -8.38
CA ALA A 46 -0.94 -13.53 -6.95
C ALA A 46 0.35 -13.42 -6.12
N SER A 47 1.52 -13.46 -6.76
CA SER A 47 2.80 -13.36 -6.05
C SER A 47 3.22 -11.92 -5.73
N ILE A 48 2.56 -10.93 -6.33
CA ILE A 48 2.89 -9.52 -6.09
C ILE A 48 2.34 -9.10 -4.73
N ASP A 49 3.20 -8.56 -3.89
CA ASP A 49 2.87 -8.15 -2.52
C ASP A 49 2.57 -6.66 -2.39
N LEU A 50 3.08 -5.83 -3.30
CA LEU A 50 2.88 -4.39 -3.29
C LEU A 50 3.04 -3.82 -4.69
N ILE A 51 2.24 -2.81 -5.00
CA ILE A 51 2.30 -2.10 -6.28
C ILE A 51 2.63 -0.63 -6.01
N ILE A 52 3.68 -0.13 -6.63
CA ILE A 52 4.03 1.30 -6.62
C ILE A 52 3.68 1.83 -8.00
N LEU A 53 2.81 2.84 -8.05
CA LEU A 53 2.15 3.23 -9.28
C LEU A 53 2.19 4.74 -9.49
N ASP A 54 2.83 5.18 -10.57
CA ASP A 54 2.81 6.59 -10.97
C ASP A 54 1.43 6.97 -11.50
N ILE A 55 0.96 8.13 -11.09
CA ILE A 55 -0.35 8.64 -11.53
C ILE A 55 -0.29 9.15 -12.97
N MET A 56 0.78 9.88 -13.31
CA MET A 56 0.90 10.57 -14.60
C MET A 56 1.67 9.72 -15.61
N MET A 57 0.94 8.88 -16.33
CA MET A 57 1.53 8.06 -17.40
C MET A 57 0.81 8.30 -18.73
N PRO A 58 1.53 8.25 -19.87
CA PRO A 58 0.89 8.35 -21.17
C PRO A 58 -0.08 7.19 -21.42
N GLY A 59 -1.18 7.46 -22.07
CA GLY A 59 -2.20 6.46 -22.35
C GLY A 59 -3.12 6.26 -21.16
N MET A 60 -3.06 5.10 -20.52
CA MET A 60 -3.82 4.81 -19.31
C MET A 60 -3.11 5.41 -18.10
N ASP A 61 -3.77 6.33 -17.40
CA ASP A 61 -3.19 6.94 -16.20
C ASP A 61 -3.23 5.96 -15.01
N GLY A 62 -2.56 6.36 -13.89
CA GLY A 62 -2.47 5.51 -12.72
C GLY A 62 -3.81 5.20 -12.07
N TYR A 63 -4.76 6.10 -12.10
CA TYR A 63 -6.08 5.87 -11.52
C TYR A 63 -6.85 4.80 -12.29
N GLN A 64 -6.81 4.89 -13.62
CA GLN A 64 -7.45 3.91 -14.49
C GLN A 64 -6.82 2.54 -14.31
N LEU A 65 -5.50 2.49 -14.25
CA LEU A 65 -4.78 1.24 -14.03
C LEU A 65 -5.10 0.65 -12.65
N CYS A 66 -5.16 1.48 -11.63
CA CYS A 66 -5.52 1.05 -10.27
C CYS A 66 -6.88 0.34 -10.26
N THR A 67 -7.87 0.94 -10.92
CA THR A 67 -9.20 0.34 -11.03
C THR A 67 -9.14 -1.04 -11.69
N LYS A 68 -8.35 -1.18 -12.75
CA LYS A 68 -8.17 -2.47 -13.42
C LYS A 68 -7.42 -3.48 -12.56
N LEU A 69 -6.40 -3.03 -11.84
CA LEU A 69 -5.62 -3.91 -10.97
C LEU A 69 -6.48 -4.46 -9.83
N ARG A 70 -7.43 -3.70 -9.35
CA ARG A 70 -8.33 -4.16 -8.28
C ARG A 70 -9.24 -5.31 -8.71
N GLU A 71 -9.43 -5.52 -10.00
CA GLU A 71 -10.17 -6.68 -10.50
C GLU A 71 -9.37 -7.98 -10.38
N VAL A 72 -8.04 -7.90 -10.30
CA VAL A 72 -7.17 -9.08 -10.33
C VAL A 72 -6.31 -9.25 -9.09
N THR A 73 -6.18 -8.24 -8.24
CA THR A 73 -5.35 -8.33 -7.03
C THR A 73 -5.87 -7.45 -5.91
N ASN A 74 -5.61 -7.88 -4.67
CA ASN A 74 -5.85 -7.10 -3.46
C ASN A 74 -4.56 -6.52 -2.89
N ALA A 75 -3.43 -6.65 -3.59
CA ALA A 75 -2.17 -6.10 -3.15
C ALA A 75 -2.28 -4.59 -2.93
N PRO A 76 -1.64 -4.05 -1.87
CA PRO A 76 -1.69 -2.61 -1.62
C PRO A 76 -1.07 -1.83 -2.76
N ILE A 77 -1.65 -0.66 -3.03
CA ILE A 77 -1.18 0.23 -4.08
C ILE A 77 -0.74 1.54 -3.45
N LEU A 78 0.53 1.88 -3.65
CA LEU A 78 1.13 3.15 -3.26
C LEU A 78 1.27 4.01 -4.50
N PHE A 79 0.54 5.12 -4.54
CA PHE A 79 0.64 6.06 -5.65
C PHE A 79 1.86 6.97 -5.50
N LEU A 80 2.54 7.21 -6.61
CA LEU A 80 3.55 8.26 -6.72
C LEU A 80 2.97 9.42 -7.53
N SER A 81 3.16 10.64 -7.06
CA SER A 81 2.57 11.81 -7.70
C SER A 81 3.55 12.97 -7.73
N ALA A 82 3.41 13.83 -8.72
CA ALA A 82 4.16 15.09 -8.78
C ALA A 82 3.66 16.04 -7.70
N LYS A 83 4.58 16.89 -7.22
CA LYS A 83 4.29 17.89 -6.20
C LYS A 83 3.21 18.88 -6.68
N GLY A 84 2.27 19.24 -5.80
CA GLY A 84 1.29 20.27 -6.07
C GLY A 84 -0.07 19.80 -6.55
N GLN A 85 -0.34 18.50 -6.57
CA GLN A 85 -1.62 17.96 -7.03
C GLN A 85 -2.46 17.43 -5.87
N ASP A 86 -2.80 18.29 -4.93
CA ASP A 86 -3.57 17.90 -3.74
C ASP A 86 -4.96 17.37 -4.08
N ALA A 87 -5.59 17.83 -5.16
CA ALA A 87 -6.89 17.34 -5.58
C ALA A 87 -6.86 15.85 -5.98
N ASP A 88 -5.71 15.35 -6.37
CA ASP A 88 -5.56 13.97 -6.83
C ASP A 88 -5.62 12.94 -5.71
N LYS A 89 -5.41 13.33 -4.45
CA LYS A 89 -5.44 12.41 -3.31
C LYS A 89 -6.81 11.74 -3.16
N THR A 90 -7.88 12.51 -3.27
CA THR A 90 -9.24 11.97 -3.19
C THR A 90 -9.49 10.95 -4.30
N LEU A 91 -9.06 11.27 -5.51
CA LEU A 91 -9.21 10.38 -6.65
C LEU A 91 -8.36 9.12 -6.50
N ALA A 92 -7.15 9.25 -5.92
CA ALA A 92 -6.29 8.11 -5.65
C ALA A 92 -6.97 7.10 -4.73
N PHE A 93 -7.55 7.57 -3.63
CA PHE A 93 -8.23 6.69 -2.69
C PHE A 93 -9.53 6.13 -3.25
N SER A 94 -10.30 6.93 -3.99
CA SER A 94 -11.56 6.47 -4.57
C SER A 94 -11.36 5.46 -5.70
N SER A 95 -10.20 5.45 -6.35
CA SER A 95 -9.88 4.43 -7.37
C SER A 95 -9.38 3.11 -6.78
N GLY A 96 -9.16 3.05 -5.46
CA GLY A 96 -8.75 1.83 -4.77
C GLY A 96 -7.31 1.84 -4.25
N GLY A 97 -6.63 2.98 -4.26
CA GLY A 97 -5.28 3.09 -3.72
C GLY A 97 -5.26 3.10 -2.19
N ASP A 98 -4.16 2.69 -1.62
CA ASP A 98 -4.01 2.54 -0.17
C ASP A 98 -3.19 3.64 0.46
N ASP A 99 -2.30 4.28 -0.29
CA ASP A 99 -1.45 5.35 0.22
C ASP A 99 -0.95 6.19 -0.96
N TYR A 100 -0.28 7.27 -0.64
CA TYR A 100 0.09 8.30 -1.60
C TYR A 100 1.43 8.90 -1.18
N LEU A 101 2.35 9.04 -2.11
CA LEU A 101 3.68 9.60 -1.87
C LEU A 101 4.00 10.65 -2.94
N THR A 102 4.35 11.86 -2.51
CA THR A 102 4.64 12.96 -3.42
C THR A 102 6.12 12.94 -3.84
N LYS A 103 6.37 13.13 -5.13
CA LYS A 103 7.73 13.32 -5.66
C LYS A 103 8.16 14.79 -5.48
N PRO A 104 9.39 15.08 -5.10
CA PRO A 104 10.42 14.14 -4.69
C PRO A 104 10.18 13.58 -3.30
N PHE A 105 10.57 12.33 -3.08
CA PHE A 105 10.41 11.65 -1.79
C PHE A 105 11.77 11.27 -1.24
N SER A 106 11.87 11.17 0.09
CA SER A 106 13.07 10.66 0.72
C SER A 106 13.05 9.13 0.78
N TYR A 107 14.23 8.54 0.93
CA TYR A 107 14.33 7.09 1.16
C TYR A 107 13.49 6.66 2.37
N ASN A 108 13.57 7.43 3.46
CA ASN A 108 12.84 7.09 4.68
C ASN A 108 11.32 7.10 4.48
N GLU A 109 10.81 8.07 3.73
CA GLU A 109 9.38 8.14 3.44
C GLU A 109 8.92 6.93 2.61
N LEU A 110 9.64 6.63 1.55
CA LEU A 110 9.33 5.48 0.70
C LEU A 110 9.36 4.18 1.49
N ASN A 111 10.45 3.95 2.20
CA ASN A 111 10.66 2.72 2.96
C ASN A 111 9.63 2.54 4.07
N SER A 112 9.30 3.61 4.78
CA SER A 112 8.31 3.57 5.86
C SER A 112 6.92 3.21 5.35
N ARG A 113 6.51 3.81 4.22
CA ARG A 113 5.20 3.53 3.64
C ARG A 113 5.12 2.12 3.08
N VAL A 114 6.18 1.66 2.42
CA VAL A 114 6.26 0.30 1.90
C VAL A 114 6.13 -0.71 3.04
N LYS A 115 6.89 -0.54 4.10
CA LYS A 115 6.84 -1.45 5.25
C LYS A 115 5.47 -1.47 5.92
N ALA A 116 4.85 -0.31 6.07
CA ALA A 116 3.52 -0.22 6.68
C ALA A 116 2.46 -0.93 5.83
N LEU A 117 2.49 -0.73 4.52
CA LEU A 117 1.54 -1.35 3.61
C LEU A 117 1.72 -2.88 3.54
N LEU A 118 2.96 -3.35 3.47
CA LEU A 118 3.24 -4.78 3.44
C LEU A 118 2.81 -5.45 4.73
N ARG A 119 3.06 -4.83 5.87
CA ARG A 119 2.64 -5.36 7.17
C ARG A 119 1.12 -5.52 7.22
N ARG A 120 0.37 -4.51 6.80
CA ARG A 120 -1.10 -4.58 6.74
C ARG A 120 -1.58 -5.69 5.83
N TYR A 121 -0.99 -5.78 4.65
CA TYR A 121 -1.38 -6.77 3.65
C TYR A 121 -1.21 -8.20 4.17
N HIS A 122 -0.06 -8.49 4.77
CA HIS A 122 0.22 -9.83 5.27
C HIS A 122 -0.68 -10.22 6.45
N ILE A 123 -1.00 -9.28 7.31
CA ILE A 123 -1.93 -9.51 8.41
C ILE A 123 -3.34 -9.77 7.86
N TYR A 124 -3.76 -8.98 6.87
CA TYR A 124 -5.08 -9.14 6.24
C TYR A 124 -5.25 -10.49 5.54
N GLN A 125 -4.18 -11.04 4.99
CA GLN A 125 -4.24 -12.36 4.35
C GLN A 125 -4.29 -13.52 5.33
N GLY A 126 -4.25 -13.23 6.62
CA GLY A 126 -4.40 -14.26 7.64
C GLY A 126 -3.23 -15.21 7.76
N LYS A 127 -2.03 -14.78 7.36
CA LYS A 127 -0.82 -15.59 7.50
C LYS A 127 -0.43 -15.82 8.96
N ASP A 128 -1.06 -15.07 9.88
CA ASP A 128 -0.83 -15.17 11.32
C ASP A 128 -2.13 -15.39 12.09
N HIS A 129 -2.88 -16.44 11.73
CA HIS A 129 -4.14 -16.79 12.40
C HIS A 129 -3.99 -17.12 13.89
N SER A 130 -2.80 -17.49 14.33
CA SER A 130 -2.57 -17.95 15.70
C SER A 130 -2.49 -16.83 16.73
N LYS A 131 -2.40 -15.58 16.31
CA LYS A 131 -2.26 -14.41 17.22
C LYS A 131 -3.51 -13.56 17.33
N LYS A 132 -4.62 -13.97 16.74
CA LYS A 132 -5.83 -13.15 16.64
C LYS A 132 -6.62 -13.01 17.94
N GLN A 133 -6.41 -13.86 18.92
CA GLN A 133 -7.32 -13.93 20.08
C GLN A 133 -7.02 -12.93 21.19
N GLU A 134 -5.83 -12.36 21.23
CA GLU A 134 -5.43 -11.47 22.33
C GLU A 134 -5.28 -10.01 21.92
N SER A 135 -5.61 -9.68 20.67
CA SER A 135 -5.31 -8.36 20.13
C SER A 135 -6.53 -7.45 19.98
N VAL A 136 -7.69 -7.87 20.45
CA VAL A 136 -8.91 -7.06 20.31
C VAL A 136 -9.27 -6.42 21.63
N LEU A 137 -9.28 -5.09 21.65
CA LEU A 137 -9.75 -4.30 22.79
C LEU A 137 -11.15 -3.76 22.47
N SER A 138 -12.03 -3.76 23.48
CA SER A 138 -13.36 -3.22 23.31
C SER A 138 -13.52 -1.92 24.08
N ILE A 139 -13.93 -0.88 23.37
CA ILE A 139 -14.21 0.45 23.96
C ILE A 139 -15.63 0.81 23.58
N GLY A 140 -16.59 0.57 24.48
CA GLY A 140 -18.00 0.75 24.16
C GLY A 140 -18.43 -0.12 23.00
N LYS A 141 -18.90 0.48 21.92
CA LYS A 141 -19.29 -0.24 20.70
C LYS A 141 -18.17 -0.43 19.71
N LEU A 142 -16.98 0.11 20.02
CA LEU A 142 -15.81 -0.02 19.16
C LEU A 142 -14.99 -1.23 19.57
N LYS A 143 -14.54 -1.97 18.60
CA LYS A 143 -13.54 -3.02 18.78
C LYS A 143 -12.24 -2.60 18.07
N LEU A 144 -11.17 -2.58 18.83
CA LEU A 144 -9.87 -2.15 18.31
C LEU A 144 -8.96 -3.36 18.16
N ASP A 145 -8.52 -3.60 16.94
CA ASP A 145 -7.55 -4.67 16.69
C ASP A 145 -6.14 -4.09 16.77
N THR A 146 -5.39 -4.50 17.79
CA THR A 146 -4.05 -3.96 18.03
C THR A 146 -3.00 -4.49 17.06
N ASN A 147 -3.24 -5.65 16.45
CA ASN A 147 -2.33 -6.18 15.44
C ASN A 147 -2.52 -5.50 14.09
N LEU A 148 -3.77 -5.27 13.71
CA LEU A 148 -4.11 -4.62 12.45
C LEU A 148 -4.06 -3.11 12.53
N LYS A 149 -4.03 -2.54 13.74
CA LYS A 149 -4.18 -1.11 13.99
C LYS A 149 -5.43 -0.54 13.33
N THR A 150 -6.53 -1.29 13.43
CA THR A 150 -7.82 -0.90 12.87
C THR A 150 -8.89 -0.94 13.95
N ALA A 151 -10.00 -0.27 13.69
CA ALA A 151 -11.17 -0.29 14.55
C ALA A 151 -12.37 -0.84 13.81
N PHE A 152 -13.29 -1.47 14.54
CA PHE A 152 -14.53 -1.98 13.99
C PHE A 152 -15.69 -1.42 14.81
N LYS A 153 -16.71 -0.98 14.11
CA LYS A 153 -17.94 -0.55 14.74
C LYS A 153 -19.12 -1.24 14.04
N ASP A 154 -19.90 -1.98 14.81
CA ASP A 154 -21.03 -2.75 14.28
C ASP A 154 -20.63 -3.70 13.14
N GLY A 155 -19.44 -4.30 13.25
CA GLY A 155 -18.93 -5.23 12.25
C GLY A 155 -18.30 -4.58 11.02
N LYS A 156 -18.29 -3.24 10.96
CA LYS A 156 -17.66 -2.51 9.85
C LYS A 156 -16.29 -1.98 10.23
N GLU A 157 -15.32 -2.20 9.38
CA GLU A 157 -13.97 -1.70 9.59
C GLU A 157 -13.93 -0.19 9.42
N ILE A 158 -13.25 0.47 10.35
CA ILE A 158 -12.98 1.91 10.29
C ILE A 158 -11.48 2.08 10.09
N LEU A 159 -11.09 2.74 9.00
CA LEU A 159 -9.69 3.04 8.74
C LEU A 159 -9.24 4.18 9.65
N LEU A 160 -8.16 3.94 10.38
CA LEU A 160 -7.58 4.92 11.29
C LEU A 160 -6.20 5.34 10.84
N THR A 161 -5.88 6.62 10.99
CA THR A 161 -4.51 7.06 10.89
C THR A 161 -3.75 6.57 12.13
N ASP A 162 -2.42 6.56 12.07
CA ASP A 162 -1.60 6.15 13.22
C ASP A 162 -1.88 7.02 14.45
N ILE A 163 -2.12 8.30 14.23
CA ILE A 163 -2.41 9.23 15.34
C ILE A 163 -3.76 8.91 15.97
N GLU A 164 -4.79 8.68 15.14
CA GLU A 164 -6.12 8.32 15.64
C GLU A 164 -6.09 7.02 16.43
N TYR A 165 -5.34 6.02 15.94
CA TYR A 165 -5.19 4.75 16.62
C TYR A 165 -4.53 4.94 17.99
N GLN A 166 -3.47 5.74 18.08
CA GLN A 166 -2.79 5.99 19.34
C GLN A 166 -3.67 6.74 20.34
N ILE A 167 -4.48 7.67 19.85
CA ILE A 167 -5.45 8.38 20.69
C ILE A 167 -6.45 7.40 21.31
N LEU A 168 -6.96 6.46 20.50
CA LEU A 168 -7.91 5.46 20.99
C LEU A 168 -7.29 4.54 22.04
N LEU A 169 -6.02 4.17 21.87
CA LEU A 169 -5.32 3.36 22.85
C LEU A 169 -5.20 4.09 24.20
N PHE A 170 -5.13 5.40 24.17
CA PHE A 170 -5.00 6.22 25.39
C PHE A 170 -6.27 6.20 26.24
N PHE A 171 -7.41 5.93 25.65
CA PHE A 171 -8.71 5.89 26.35
C PHE A 171 -9.07 4.51 26.90
N ASP A 172 -8.19 3.55 26.77
CA ASP A 172 -8.44 2.19 27.28
C ASP A 172 -8.05 2.03 28.74
#